data_32ee3331c3a9e4f4af7ee7e6587e02bb
#
_entry.id   32ee3331c3a9e4f4af7ee7e6587e02bb
#
_cell.length_a   1.000
_cell.length_b   1.000
_cell.length_c   1.000
_cell.angle_alpha   90.00
_cell.angle_beta   90.00
_cell.angle_gamma   90.00
#
_symmetry.space_group_name_H-M   'P 1'
#
loop_
_entity.id
_entity.type
_entity.pdbx_description
1 polymer ?
#
loop_
_entity_poly.entity_id
_entity_poly.type
_entity_poly.pdbx_seq_one_letter_code
_entity_poly.pdbx_strand_id
1 'polypeptide(L)'
;GYEWSGNTAVGGDRNVFFREEGRQIRRSSHALLSDRSDLETDAPTASKLFEALQEEDCVVYAHVGGRYADINQAHDPRLETAMEIHSAWGTFEWLLTDGFPLGHRSGVVCNSDGHKGRPGASYPGAAKFGAYGGLTCFLTHDLTRDGIFECLRSRHHYGTTGCRMHLEVMAHFQEQAIFYHQDPKAYLDPGTSKVREV
;
A
#
# COMPACT_ATOMS: atom_id res chain seq x y z
N GLY A 1 -8.87 0.30 8.64
CA GLY A 1 -7.85 1.11 7.98
C GLY A 1 -8.28 2.57 7.83
N TYR A 2 -7.36 3.41 7.45
CA TYR A 2 -7.59 4.84 7.23
C TYR A 2 -6.57 5.39 6.23
N GLU A 3 -6.89 6.52 5.63
CA GLU A 3 -5.93 7.32 4.89
C GLU A 3 -5.24 8.30 5.85
N TRP A 4 -3.91 8.25 5.90
CA TRP A 4 -3.10 9.29 6.49
C TRP A 4 -2.82 10.34 5.41
N SER A 5 -3.50 11.47 5.53
CA SER A 5 -3.43 12.55 4.56
C SER A 5 -2.27 13.49 4.88
N GLY A 6 -1.12 13.21 4.30
CA GLY A 6 0.08 14.03 4.41
C GLY A 6 0.17 15.07 3.30
N ASN A 7 0.76 16.25 3.59
CA ASN A 7 1.15 17.17 2.51
C ASN A 7 2.31 16.52 1.70
N THR A 8 2.37 16.76 0.40
CA THR A 8 3.47 16.27 -0.45
C THR A 8 4.85 16.62 0.10
N ALA A 9 5.02 17.83 0.64
CA ALA A 9 6.26 18.27 1.28
C ALA A 9 6.69 17.47 2.51
N VAL A 10 5.81 16.62 3.07
CA VAL A 10 6.11 15.76 4.23
C VAL A 10 5.89 14.28 3.93
N GLY A 11 5.85 13.92 2.66
CA GLY A 11 5.80 12.55 2.16
C GLY A 11 4.51 12.14 1.46
N GLY A 12 3.49 13.01 1.38
CA GLY A 12 2.23 12.75 0.68
C GLY A 12 1.32 11.74 1.40
N ASP A 13 0.31 11.26 0.70
CA ASP A 13 -0.75 10.43 1.27
C ASP A 13 -0.35 8.94 1.39
N ARG A 14 -0.83 8.28 2.45
CA ARG A 14 -0.63 6.84 2.69
C ARG A 14 -1.93 6.20 3.17
N ASN A 15 -2.25 5.02 2.68
CA ASN A 15 -3.31 4.19 3.24
C ASN A 15 -2.73 3.19 4.23
N VAL A 16 -3.30 3.13 5.43
CA VAL A 16 -2.87 2.26 6.53
C VAL A 16 -3.97 1.26 6.84
N PHE A 17 -3.62 -0.02 6.88
CA PHE A 17 -4.53 -1.10 7.23
C PHE A 17 -3.96 -1.91 8.38
N PHE A 18 -4.73 -2.03 9.45
CA PHE A 18 -4.39 -2.86 10.59
C PHE A 18 -5.05 -4.24 10.46
N ARG A 19 -4.37 -5.28 10.93
CA ARG A 19 -4.97 -6.61 11.04
C ARG A 19 -6.10 -6.60 12.07
N GLU A 20 -5.88 -5.95 13.20
CA GLU A 20 -6.84 -5.87 14.31
C GLU A 20 -7.60 -4.54 14.34
N GLU A 21 -8.77 -4.56 14.98
CA GLU A 21 -9.58 -3.37 15.22
C GLU A 21 -9.09 -2.57 16.44
N GLY A 22 -9.58 -1.34 16.59
CA GLY A 22 -9.32 -0.50 17.77
C GLY A 22 -7.89 0.07 17.84
N ARG A 23 -7.13 0.04 16.75
CA ARG A 23 -5.77 0.59 16.72
C ARG A 23 -5.79 2.10 16.59
N GLN A 24 -4.72 2.74 17.07
CA GLN A 24 -4.58 4.19 17.08
C GLN A 24 -4.50 4.77 15.66
N ILE A 25 -5.41 5.67 15.33
CA ILE A 25 -5.35 6.47 14.09
C ILE A 25 -4.34 7.60 14.31
N ARG A 26 -3.36 7.72 13.42
CA ARG A 26 -2.38 8.79 13.41
C ARG A 26 -2.82 9.87 12.42
N ARG A 27 -2.79 11.13 12.84
CA ARG A 27 -3.11 12.27 11.98
C ARG A 27 -1.83 12.99 11.57
N SER A 28 -1.84 13.63 10.42
CA SER A 28 -0.72 14.48 10.01
C SER A 28 -0.73 15.85 10.71
N SER A 29 -1.89 16.28 11.21
CA SER A 29 -2.04 17.58 11.86
C SER A 29 -3.38 17.70 12.63
N HIS A 30 -3.35 18.45 13.72
CA HIS A 30 -4.53 18.91 14.46
C HIS A 30 -5.01 20.32 14.05
N ALA A 31 -4.50 20.89 12.95
CA ALA A 31 -4.74 22.29 12.63
C ALA A 31 -6.22 22.69 12.54
N LEU A 32 -7.09 21.74 12.17
CA LEU A 32 -8.54 21.97 12.03
C LEU A 32 -9.37 21.41 13.20
N LEU A 33 -8.72 20.87 14.25
CA LEU A 33 -9.39 20.27 15.39
C LEU A 33 -9.31 21.20 16.61
N SER A 34 -10.41 21.34 17.31
CA SER A 34 -10.48 22.07 18.59
C SER A 34 -9.96 21.22 19.75
N ASP A 35 -10.23 19.93 19.73
CA ASP A 35 -9.71 18.97 20.70
C ASP A 35 -8.24 18.66 20.40
N ARG A 36 -7.39 18.81 21.40
CA ARG A 36 -5.95 18.57 21.33
C ARG A 36 -5.48 17.58 22.40
N SER A 37 -6.40 16.83 23.01
CA SER A 37 -6.08 15.91 24.08
C SER A 37 -5.16 14.77 23.65
N ASP A 38 -5.14 14.45 22.35
CA ASP A 38 -4.34 13.39 21.73
C ASP A 38 -3.30 13.91 20.71
N LEU A 39 -2.86 15.15 20.88
CA LEU A 39 -1.90 15.82 19.98
C LEU A 39 -0.58 15.02 19.85
N GLU A 40 -0.15 14.36 20.91
CA GLU A 40 1.05 13.53 20.94
C GLU A 40 0.95 12.28 20.07
N THR A 41 -0.25 11.91 19.64
CA THR A 41 -0.45 10.77 18.72
C THR A 41 -0.26 11.16 17.26
N ASP A 42 -0.08 12.44 16.93
CA ASP A 42 0.13 12.90 15.57
C ASP A 42 1.45 12.36 14.98
N ALA A 43 1.38 12.07 13.69
CA ALA A 43 2.54 11.76 12.86
C ALA A 43 2.62 12.81 11.75
N PRO A 44 3.36 13.91 11.94
CA PRO A 44 3.31 15.05 11.03
C PRO A 44 4.03 14.82 9.70
N THR A 45 4.81 13.77 9.57
CA THR A 45 5.51 13.37 8.34
C THR A 45 5.34 11.88 8.07
N ALA A 46 5.53 11.45 6.82
CA ALA A 46 5.49 10.01 6.48
C ALA A 46 6.53 9.20 7.27
N SER A 47 7.72 9.75 7.52
CA SER A 47 8.74 9.10 8.36
C SER A 47 8.24 8.91 9.80
N LYS A 48 7.57 9.92 10.37
CA LYS A 48 6.98 9.81 11.72
C LYS A 48 5.80 8.84 11.75
N LEU A 49 5.04 8.74 10.67
CA LEU A 49 4.01 7.71 10.52
C LEU A 49 4.64 6.32 10.58
N PHE A 50 5.68 6.06 9.78
CA PHE A 50 6.36 4.77 9.80
C PHE A 50 7.00 4.47 11.16
N GLU A 51 7.63 5.44 11.82
CA GLU A 51 8.13 5.26 13.19
C GLU A 51 7.01 4.82 14.16
N ALA A 52 5.86 5.49 14.10
CA ALA A 52 4.73 5.20 14.98
C ALA A 52 4.05 3.84 14.70
N LEU A 53 4.27 3.27 13.51
CA LEU A 53 3.69 1.99 13.08
C LEU A 53 4.65 0.81 13.22
N GLN A 54 5.87 1.00 13.74
CA GLN A 54 6.89 -0.06 13.81
C GLN A 54 6.44 -1.30 14.58
N GLU A 55 5.69 -1.11 15.68
CA GLU A 55 5.22 -2.21 16.53
C GLU A 55 3.79 -2.67 16.16
N GLU A 56 3.20 -2.08 15.11
CA GLU A 56 1.85 -2.40 14.68
C GLU A 56 1.83 -3.55 13.68
N ASP A 57 0.83 -4.42 13.80
CA ASP A 57 0.51 -5.41 12.79
C ASP A 57 -0.34 -4.76 11.69
N CYS A 58 0.35 -4.08 10.79
CA CYS A 58 -0.29 -3.30 9.73
C CYS A 58 0.45 -3.44 8.39
N VAL A 59 -0.23 -3.05 7.33
CA VAL A 59 0.34 -2.81 6.01
C VAL A 59 0.00 -1.39 5.58
N VAL A 60 0.92 -0.79 4.84
CA VAL A 60 0.77 0.54 4.29
C VAL A 60 0.93 0.46 2.78
N TYR A 61 0.27 1.33 2.04
CA TYR A 61 0.63 1.55 0.66
C TYR A 61 0.63 3.04 0.29
N ALA A 62 1.57 3.38 -0.58
CA ALA A 62 1.67 4.71 -1.16
C ALA A 62 0.41 5.01 -1.97
N HIS A 63 -0.18 6.17 -1.75
CA HIS A 63 -1.45 6.59 -2.32
C HIS A 63 -1.30 7.89 -3.11
N VAL A 64 -2.09 8.00 -4.19
CA VAL A 64 -2.22 9.22 -4.95
C VAL A 64 -3.70 9.66 -4.94
N GLY A 65 -4.01 10.47 -3.94
CA GLY A 65 -5.28 11.17 -3.84
C GLY A 65 -5.14 12.61 -4.34
N GLY A 66 -5.61 13.56 -3.57
CA GLY A 66 -5.37 14.99 -3.83
C GLY A 66 -3.90 15.41 -3.71
N ARG A 67 -3.09 14.60 -3.04
CA ARG A 67 -1.64 14.71 -2.89
C ARG A 67 -1.03 13.37 -3.21
N TYR A 68 0.10 13.36 -3.89
CA TYR A 68 0.79 12.13 -4.22
C TYR A 68 1.81 11.75 -3.14
N ALA A 69 1.95 10.46 -2.91
CA ALA A 69 2.98 9.92 -2.05
C ALA A 69 4.37 10.22 -2.61
N ASP A 70 5.24 10.83 -1.82
CA ASP A 70 6.65 10.99 -2.16
C ASP A 70 7.44 9.81 -1.58
N ILE A 71 7.67 8.81 -2.43
CA ILE A 71 8.38 7.58 -2.08
C ILE A 71 9.91 7.78 -2.00
N ASN A 72 10.44 8.91 -2.51
CA ASN A 72 11.83 9.27 -2.34
C ASN A 72 12.09 9.82 -0.93
N GLN A 73 11.11 10.53 -0.37
CA GLN A 73 11.24 11.16 0.93
C GLN A 73 11.09 10.18 2.08
N ALA A 74 10.20 9.21 1.94
CA ALA A 74 9.95 8.21 2.98
C ALA A 74 9.44 6.90 2.38
N HIS A 75 10.03 5.80 2.79
CA HIS A 75 9.63 4.44 2.50
C HIS A 75 10.08 3.51 3.62
N ASP A 76 9.23 2.59 4.04
CA ASP A 76 9.57 1.51 4.94
C ASP A 76 9.21 0.17 4.26
N PRO A 77 10.20 -0.66 3.86
CA PRO A 77 9.95 -1.87 3.08
C PRO A 77 9.18 -2.96 3.85
N ARG A 78 9.14 -2.89 5.18
CA ARG A 78 8.37 -3.78 6.03
C ARG A 78 6.90 -3.40 6.07
N LEU A 79 6.62 -2.10 6.12
CA LEU A 79 5.27 -1.55 6.26
C LEU A 79 4.65 -1.23 4.90
N GLU A 80 5.37 -0.52 4.03
CA GLU A 80 4.89 -0.07 2.72
C GLU A 80 5.11 -1.15 1.66
N THR A 81 4.26 -2.17 1.72
CA THR A 81 4.38 -3.36 0.88
C THR A 81 3.79 -3.21 -0.51
N ALA A 82 3.05 -2.13 -0.76
CA ALA A 82 2.39 -1.89 -2.05
C ALA A 82 2.39 -0.40 -2.42
N MET A 83 2.16 -0.14 -3.71
CA MET A 83 1.91 1.19 -4.27
C MET A 83 0.60 1.17 -5.03
N GLU A 84 -0.26 2.16 -4.81
CA GLU A 84 -1.49 2.33 -5.57
C GLU A 84 -1.19 3.04 -6.87
N ILE A 85 -1.18 2.29 -7.96
CA ILE A 85 -0.86 2.82 -9.28
C ILE A 85 -2.08 3.19 -10.12
N HIS A 86 -3.27 2.90 -9.65
CA HIS A 86 -4.50 3.30 -10.32
C HIS A 86 -5.67 3.46 -9.35
N SER A 87 -6.40 4.55 -9.52
CA SER A 87 -7.66 4.83 -8.83
C SER A 87 -8.58 5.67 -9.71
N ALA A 88 -9.68 6.18 -9.15
CA ALA A 88 -10.54 7.13 -9.85
C ALA A 88 -9.85 8.46 -10.19
N TRP A 89 -8.70 8.76 -9.59
CA TRP A 89 -7.87 9.91 -9.93
C TRP A 89 -7.06 9.73 -11.21
N GLY A 90 -6.71 8.49 -11.58
CA GLY A 90 -5.93 8.20 -12.76
C GLY A 90 -5.00 7.02 -12.59
N THR A 91 -4.00 6.93 -13.47
CA THR A 91 -2.97 5.88 -13.47
C THR A 91 -1.60 6.50 -13.19
N PHE A 92 -0.87 5.96 -12.23
CA PHE A 92 0.34 6.52 -11.64
C PHE A 92 1.52 5.53 -11.73
N GLU A 93 1.75 4.96 -12.90
CA GLU A 93 2.85 3.99 -13.14
C GLU A 93 4.23 4.56 -12.79
N TRP A 94 4.35 5.88 -12.76
CA TRP A 94 5.57 6.56 -12.35
C TRP A 94 6.03 6.18 -10.93
N LEU A 95 5.11 5.82 -10.02
CA LEU A 95 5.48 5.30 -8.70
C LEU A 95 6.39 4.07 -8.78
N LEU A 96 6.13 3.18 -9.75
CA LEU A 96 6.98 1.99 -9.97
C LEU A 96 8.29 2.36 -10.64
N THR A 97 8.25 3.21 -11.68
CA THR A 97 9.46 3.61 -12.41
C THR A 97 10.40 4.41 -11.53
N ASP A 98 9.91 5.15 -10.56
CA ASP A 98 10.70 5.89 -9.58
C ASP A 98 11.15 4.98 -8.42
N GLY A 99 10.31 4.05 -7.99
CA GLY A 99 10.59 3.16 -6.85
C GLY A 99 11.63 2.07 -7.14
N PHE A 100 11.60 1.49 -8.34
CA PHE A 100 12.52 0.39 -8.68
C PHE A 100 14.00 0.78 -8.63
N PRO A 101 14.43 1.93 -9.16
CA PRO A 101 15.82 2.37 -9.03
C PRO A 101 16.25 2.62 -7.59
N LEU A 102 15.31 2.94 -6.69
CA LEU A 102 15.55 3.11 -5.26
C LEU A 102 15.62 1.77 -4.51
N GLY A 103 15.39 0.65 -5.21
CA GLY A 103 15.36 -0.67 -4.61
C GLY A 103 14.05 -1.04 -3.92
N HIS A 104 13.01 -0.22 -4.07
CA HIS A 104 11.69 -0.53 -3.51
C HIS A 104 11.10 -1.76 -4.21
N ARG A 105 10.62 -2.72 -3.43
CA ARG A 105 10.04 -3.97 -3.92
C ARG A 105 8.58 -4.08 -3.53
N SER A 106 7.82 -3.10 -3.94
CA SER A 106 6.40 -3.00 -3.62
C SER A 106 5.56 -3.78 -4.62
N GLY A 107 4.49 -4.38 -4.13
CA GLY A 107 3.41 -4.89 -4.96
C GLY A 107 2.56 -3.75 -5.53
N VAL A 108 1.62 -4.09 -6.40
CA VAL A 108 0.73 -3.14 -7.05
C VAL A 108 -0.68 -3.33 -6.53
N VAL A 109 -1.28 -2.26 -6.03
CA VAL A 109 -2.72 -2.18 -5.75
C VAL A 109 -3.38 -1.18 -6.68
N CYS A 110 -4.65 -1.45 -7.00
CA CYS A 110 -5.52 -0.58 -7.77
C CYS A 110 -6.88 -0.55 -7.08
N ASN A 111 -7.37 0.62 -6.74
CA ASN A 111 -8.56 0.76 -5.93
C ASN A 111 -9.53 1.77 -6.55
N SER A 112 -10.69 1.96 -5.93
CA SER A 112 -11.67 2.89 -6.46
C SER A 112 -11.39 4.34 -6.08
N ASP A 113 -10.90 4.58 -4.89
CA ASP A 113 -10.83 5.91 -4.28
C ASP A 113 -12.17 6.66 -4.43
N GLY A 114 -13.26 5.94 -4.18
CA GLY A 114 -14.61 6.41 -4.43
C GLY A 114 -15.12 7.30 -3.30
N HIS A 115 -15.43 8.56 -3.60
CA HIS A 115 -15.87 9.57 -2.62
C HIS A 115 -17.40 9.63 -2.43
N LYS A 116 -18.12 8.55 -2.71
CA LYS A 116 -19.59 8.49 -2.58
C LYS A 116 -20.08 7.49 -1.53
N GLY A 117 -19.18 6.95 -0.70
CA GLY A 117 -19.52 5.97 0.33
C GLY A 117 -20.13 4.68 -0.21
N ARG A 118 -19.72 4.24 -1.38
CA ARG A 118 -20.24 3.02 -2.06
C ARG A 118 -19.09 2.05 -2.34
N PRO A 119 -18.63 1.28 -1.36
CA PRO A 119 -17.61 0.27 -1.58
C PRO A 119 -17.97 -0.69 -2.72
N GLY A 120 -17.03 -0.99 -3.62
CA GLY A 120 -17.23 -1.88 -4.76
C GLY A 120 -17.97 -1.27 -5.94
N ALA A 121 -18.50 -0.05 -5.86
CA ALA A 121 -19.17 0.63 -6.95
C ALA A 121 -18.18 1.51 -7.73
N SER A 122 -17.45 0.91 -8.65
CA SER A 122 -16.50 1.62 -9.51
C SER A 122 -16.93 1.48 -10.99
N TYR A 123 -17.78 2.38 -11.44
CA TYR A 123 -18.30 2.44 -12.82
C TYR A 123 -18.44 3.91 -13.25
N PRO A 124 -18.66 4.21 -14.55
CA PRO A 124 -18.85 5.59 -15.01
C PRO A 124 -19.91 6.31 -14.22
N GLY A 125 -19.57 7.53 -13.75
CA GLY A 125 -20.45 8.34 -12.89
C GLY A 125 -20.46 7.93 -11.40
N ALA A 126 -19.82 6.83 -11.01
CA ALA A 126 -19.63 6.48 -9.61
C ALA A 126 -18.50 7.28 -8.98
N ALA A 127 -17.41 7.55 -9.70
CA ALA A 127 -16.32 8.39 -9.27
C ALA A 127 -16.56 9.87 -9.60
N LYS A 128 -15.97 10.76 -8.79
CA LYS A 128 -16.04 12.21 -9.04
C LYS A 128 -15.02 12.68 -10.08
N PHE A 129 -13.95 11.93 -10.27
CA PHE A 129 -12.74 12.39 -10.95
C PHE A 129 -12.58 11.86 -12.38
N GLY A 130 -13.60 11.22 -12.93
CA GLY A 130 -13.70 10.89 -14.35
C GLY A 130 -13.01 9.58 -14.78
N ALA A 131 -12.07 9.05 -14.02
CA ALA A 131 -11.49 7.74 -14.28
C ALA A 131 -12.36 6.62 -13.68
N TYR A 132 -12.26 5.42 -14.25
CA TYR A 132 -12.73 4.21 -13.55
C TYR A 132 -11.82 3.94 -12.38
N GLY A 133 -12.39 3.51 -11.26
CA GLY A 133 -11.58 2.94 -10.19
C GLY A 133 -10.99 1.59 -10.59
N GLY A 134 -9.86 1.26 -9.98
CA GLY A 134 -9.21 -0.01 -10.16
C GLY A 134 -9.80 -1.13 -9.31
N LEU A 135 -9.28 -2.33 -9.53
CA LEU A 135 -9.52 -3.51 -8.72
C LEU A 135 -8.18 -4.14 -8.34
N THR A 136 -8.02 -4.51 -7.08
CA THR A 136 -6.91 -5.37 -6.64
C THR A 136 -7.39 -6.81 -6.60
N CYS A 137 -6.66 -7.71 -7.24
CA CYS A 137 -6.89 -9.15 -7.19
C CYS A 137 -5.90 -9.77 -6.21
N PHE A 138 -6.41 -10.47 -5.20
CA PHE A 138 -5.61 -11.21 -4.23
C PHE A 138 -5.55 -12.68 -4.61
N LEU A 139 -4.35 -13.22 -4.74
CA LEU A 139 -4.11 -14.62 -5.07
C LEU A 139 -4.04 -15.43 -3.77
N THR A 140 -5.21 -15.76 -3.22
CA THR A 140 -5.35 -16.49 -1.97
C THR A 140 -6.28 -17.68 -2.11
N HIS A 141 -6.06 -18.73 -1.34
CA HIS A 141 -6.98 -19.86 -1.20
C HIS A 141 -8.08 -19.56 -0.16
N ASP A 142 -7.80 -18.64 0.78
CA ASP A 142 -8.72 -18.30 1.86
C ASP A 142 -9.21 -16.87 1.71
N LEU A 143 -10.49 -16.71 1.39
CA LEU A 143 -11.14 -15.40 1.32
C LEU A 143 -11.51 -14.93 2.74
N THR A 144 -10.48 -14.66 3.53
CA THR A 144 -10.57 -14.15 4.89
C THR A 144 -9.80 -12.83 5.01
N ARG A 145 -10.02 -12.09 6.10
CA ARG A 145 -9.21 -10.90 6.42
C ARG A 145 -7.71 -11.25 6.45
N ASP A 146 -7.36 -12.32 7.11
CA ASP A 146 -5.97 -12.77 7.23
C ASP A 146 -5.37 -13.16 5.88
N GLY A 147 -6.10 -13.91 5.06
CA GLY A 147 -5.65 -14.29 3.72
C GLY A 147 -5.36 -13.07 2.84
N ILE A 148 -6.24 -12.05 2.86
CA ILE A 148 -6.02 -10.79 2.14
C ILE A 148 -4.82 -10.03 2.70
N PHE A 149 -4.69 -9.99 4.03
CA PHE A 149 -3.59 -9.30 4.69
C PHE A 149 -2.23 -9.91 4.36
N GLU A 150 -2.15 -11.24 4.36
CA GLU A 150 -0.94 -11.97 3.96
C GLU A 150 -0.60 -11.77 2.48
N CYS A 151 -1.60 -11.71 1.59
CA CYS A 151 -1.38 -11.36 0.18
C CYS A 151 -0.76 -9.96 0.04
N LEU A 152 -1.23 -8.97 0.79
CA LEU A 152 -0.65 -7.63 0.78
C LEU A 152 0.81 -7.65 1.28
N ARG A 153 1.10 -8.40 2.34
CA ARG A 153 2.46 -8.54 2.88
C ARG A 153 3.41 -9.26 1.94
N SER A 154 2.96 -10.37 1.39
CA SER A 154 3.75 -11.18 0.48
C SER A 154 3.81 -10.64 -0.95
N ARG A 155 3.07 -9.57 -1.25
CA ARG A 155 2.90 -8.99 -2.60
C ARG A 155 2.29 -9.99 -3.59
N HIS A 156 1.46 -10.91 -3.08
CA HIS A 156 0.79 -11.93 -3.86
C HIS A 156 -0.55 -11.44 -4.39
N HIS A 157 -0.49 -10.35 -5.13
CA HIS A 157 -1.63 -9.65 -5.69
C HIS A 157 -1.23 -8.87 -6.94
N TYR A 158 -2.22 -8.49 -7.73
CA TYR A 158 -2.04 -7.59 -8.87
C TYR A 158 -3.22 -6.61 -8.97
N GLY A 159 -3.02 -5.52 -9.70
CA GLY A 159 -4.03 -4.50 -9.94
C GLY A 159 -4.53 -4.49 -11.37
N THR A 160 -5.75 -4.05 -11.58
CA THR A 160 -6.33 -3.76 -12.89
C THR A 160 -7.00 -2.39 -12.89
N THR A 161 -7.21 -1.83 -14.07
CA THR A 161 -7.91 -0.56 -14.25
C THR A 161 -9.43 -0.71 -14.26
N GLY A 162 -9.97 -1.70 -13.52
CA GLY A 162 -11.40 -1.92 -13.32
C GLY A 162 -11.98 -3.13 -14.05
N CYS A 163 -11.22 -3.81 -14.89
CA CYS A 163 -11.64 -5.07 -15.49
C CYS A 163 -11.35 -6.27 -14.58
N ARG A 164 -12.17 -7.30 -14.65
CA ARG A 164 -12.01 -8.55 -13.90
C ARG A 164 -11.27 -9.58 -14.75
N MET A 165 -9.98 -9.34 -15.00
CA MET A 165 -9.13 -10.31 -15.67
C MET A 165 -8.44 -11.23 -14.65
N HIS A 166 -8.21 -12.47 -15.05
CA HIS A 166 -7.33 -13.39 -14.35
C HIS A 166 -5.95 -13.31 -14.96
N LEU A 167 -4.94 -13.11 -14.10
CA LEU A 167 -3.54 -13.12 -14.48
C LEU A 167 -2.84 -14.25 -13.75
N GLU A 168 -2.20 -15.13 -14.50
CA GLU A 168 -1.34 -16.18 -14.00
C GLU A 168 0.06 -15.97 -14.56
N VAL A 169 1.05 -15.95 -13.68
CA VAL A 169 2.45 -15.74 -14.04
C VAL A 169 3.28 -16.88 -13.52
N MET A 170 4.05 -17.51 -14.43
CA MET A 170 5.03 -18.53 -14.10
C MET A 170 6.42 -18.09 -14.53
N ALA A 171 7.41 -18.29 -13.66
CA ALA A 171 8.81 -18.07 -13.98
C ALA A 171 9.54 -19.41 -14.12
N HIS A 172 10.20 -19.59 -15.26
CA HIS A 172 11.05 -20.74 -15.51
C HIS A 172 12.50 -20.32 -15.47
N PHE A 173 13.27 -20.89 -14.58
CA PHE A 173 14.70 -20.61 -14.43
C PHE A 173 15.53 -21.70 -15.08
N GLN A 174 16.61 -21.33 -15.76
CA GLN A 174 17.56 -22.29 -16.36
C GLN A 174 18.55 -22.85 -15.34
N GLU A 175 18.76 -22.12 -14.26
CA GLU A 175 19.63 -22.49 -13.14
C GLU A 175 18.85 -22.48 -11.84
N GLN A 176 19.45 -23.07 -10.78
CA GLN A 176 18.86 -23.06 -9.46
C GLN A 176 18.59 -21.62 -8.99
N ALA A 177 17.37 -21.36 -8.59
CA ALA A 177 16.95 -20.05 -8.12
C ALA A 177 16.72 -20.06 -6.61
N ILE A 178 16.96 -18.92 -5.98
CA ILE A 178 16.70 -18.69 -4.57
C ILE A 178 15.47 -17.81 -4.44
N PHE A 179 14.48 -18.28 -3.69
CA PHE A 179 13.26 -17.53 -3.41
C PHE A 179 13.23 -17.08 -1.96
N TYR A 180 13.05 -15.79 -1.77
CA TYR A 180 12.85 -15.18 -0.46
C TYR A 180 11.35 -15.10 -0.20
N HIS A 181 10.82 -16.04 0.56
CA HIS A 181 9.40 -16.19 0.79
C HIS A 181 8.99 -15.57 2.13
N GLN A 182 8.03 -14.64 2.10
CA GLN A 182 7.40 -14.02 3.28
C GLN A 182 8.35 -13.31 4.27
N ASP A 183 9.57 -13.00 3.87
CA ASP A 183 10.48 -12.24 4.73
C ASP A 183 10.72 -10.84 4.14
N PRO A 184 10.10 -9.78 4.70
CA PRO A 184 10.33 -8.43 4.22
C PRO A 184 11.79 -7.97 4.35
N LYS A 185 12.57 -8.56 5.27
CA LYS A 185 14.00 -8.28 5.41
C LYS A 185 14.84 -8.85 4.27
N ALA A 186 14.29 -9.79 3.49
CA ALA A 186 14.97 -10.35 2.31
C ALA A 186 15.43 -9.28 1.32
N TYR A 187 14.78 -8.14 1.30
CA TYR A 187 15.12 -7.03 0.42
C TYR A 187 16.21 -6.12 1.00
N LEU A 188 16.45 -6.18 2.30
CA LEU A 188 17.43 -5.36 3.01
C LEU A 188 18.72 -6.14 3.28
N ASP A 189 18.58 -7.40 3.68
CA ASP A 189 19.70 -8.30 4.00
C ASP A 189 19.37 -9.74 3.58
N PRO A 190 19.74 -10.13 2.37
CA PRO A 190 19.47 -11.49 1.87
C PRO A 190 20.11 -12.60 2.72
N GLY A 191 21.19 -12.30 3.43
CA GLY A 191 21.90 -13.29 4.26
C GLY A 191 21.14 -13.70 5.52
N THR A 192 20.15 -12.91 5.95
CA THR A 192 19.33 -13.17 7.16
C THR A 192 17.94 -13.71 6.84
N SER A 193 17.58 -13.78 5.56
CA SER A 193 16.24 -14.13 5.11
C SER A 193 16.02 -15.64 5.13
N LYS A 194 14.75 -16.05 5.34
CA LYS A 194 14.35 -17.44 5.11
C LYS A 194 14.36 -17.72 3.62
N VAL A 195 15.24 -18.62 3.21
CA VAL A 195 15.44 -19.02 1.82
C VAL A 195 14.77 -20.36 1.59
N ARG A 196 14.07 -20.50 0.46
CA ARG A 196 13.60 -21.77 -0.06
C ARG A 196 14.32 -22.03 -1.37
N GLU A 197 15.05 -23.12 -1.44
CA GLU A 197 15.62 -23.63 -2.68
C GLU A 197 14.51 -24.28 -3.53
N VAL A 198 14.49 -23.99 -4.81
CA VAL A 198 13.54 -24.53 -5.80
C VAL A 198 14.29 -25.13 -6.96
#